data_0d4d02a65c5495bbacf21c568705260c
#
_entry.id   0d4d02a65c5495bbacf21c568705260c
#
_cell.length_a   1.000
_cell.length_b   1.000
_cell.length_c   1.000
_cell.angle_alpha   90.00
_cell.angle_beta   90.00
_cell.angle_gamma   90.00
#
_symmetry.space_group_name_H-M   'P 1'
#
loop_
_entity.id
_entity.type
_entity.pdbx_description
1 polymer ?
#
loop_
_entity_poly.entity_id
_entity_poly.type
_entity_poly.pdbx_seq_one_letter_code
_entity_poly.pdbx_strand_id
1 'polypeptide(L)'
;MTLIKSISGIRGTIVGQAGDTLNPLDIVKFTAAYATFIRHSKQSESNTIVVGRDARISGEMVKNIVCGTLMGMGYDVLNIGLATTPTTELAVRMSKAAGGIIITASHNPRHWNALKLLNQEGEFLTKDNGNEVLEIAEKENFEFADVDHLGKYTEDSTFNQRHIE
;
A
#
# COMPACT_ATOMS: atom_id res chain seq x y z
N MET A 1 -20.37 4.48 -9.88
CA MET A 1 -19.07 4.74 -9.22
C MET A 1 -18.82 3.71 -8.13
N THR A 2 -17.75 2.93 -8.25
CA THR A 2 -17.41 1.90 -7.25
C THR A 2 -16.17 2.24 -6.42
N LEU A 3 -15.45 3.32 -6.74
CA LEU A 3 -14.29 3.72 -5.98
C LEU A 3 -14.72 4.29 -4.63
N ILE A 4 -14.32 3.63 -3.54
CA ILE A 4 -14.67 4.02 -2.18
C ILE A 4 -13.38 4.40 -1.45
N LYS A 5 -13.34 5.64 -0.96
CA LYS A 5 -12.21 6.18 -0.20
C LYS A 5 -12.63 6.27 1.26
N SER A 6 -11.91 5.58 2.12
CA SER A 6 -12.24 5.54 3.55
C SER A 6 -10.98 5.71 4.40
N ILE A 7 -11.19 5.84 5.69
CA ILE A 7 -10.10 6.00 6.68
C ILE A 7 -9.09 4.85 6.57
N SER A 8 -9.59 3.61 6.41
CA SER A 8 -8.72 2.43 6.40
C SER A 8 -8.11 2.13 5.03
N GLY A 9 -8.55 2.80 3.95
CA GLY A 9 -7.96 2.56 2.64
C GLY A 9 -8.87 2.89 1.47
N ILE A 10 -8.43 2.48 0.30
CA ILE A 10 -9.06 2.75 -0.99
C ILE A 10 -9.49 1.42 -1.59
N ARG A 11 -10.78 1.28 -1.90
CA ARG A 11 -11.30 0.05 -2.50
C ARG A 11 -12.23 0.35 -3.69
N GLY A 12 -12.34 -0.61 -4.59
CA GLY A 12 -13.21 -0.49 -5.75
C GLY A 12 -13.15 -1.72 -6.63
N THR A 13 -13.95 -1.71 -7.69
CA THR A 13 -13.89 -2.76 -8.71
C THR A 13 -12.66 -2.56 -9.60
N ILE A 14 -12.10 -3.67 -10.08
CA ILE A 14 -10.87 -3.68 -10.89
C ILE A 14 -11.21 -3.60 -12.38
N VAL A 15 -12.07 -2.70 -12.76
CA VAL A 15 -12.39 -2.45 -14.19
C VAL A 15 -13.00 -1.07 -14.31
N GLY A 16 -12.97 -0.51 -15.48
CA GLY A 16 -13.69 0.71 -15.81
C GLY A 16 -12.81 1.94 -15.91
N GLN A 17 -13.44 3.09 -15.77
CA GLN A 17 -12.76 4.37 -15.98
C GLN A 17 -12.07 4.87 -14.73
N ALA A 18 -10.99 5.62 -14.94
CA ALA A 18 -10.26 6.26 -13.83
C ALA A 18 -11.20 7.17 -13.03
N GLY A 19 -11.08 7.12 -11.72
CA GLY A 19 -11.91 7.90 -10.82
C GLY A 19 -13.21 7.21 -10.38
N ASP A 20 -13.67 6.24 -11.15
CA ASP A 20 -14.91 5.52 -10.84
C ASP A 20 -14.66 4.12 -10.27
N THR A 21 -13.51 3.55 -10.55
CA THR A 21 -13.12 2.21 -10.13
C THR A 21 -11.69 2.25 -9.64
N LEU A 22 -11.24 1.16 -9.02
CA LEU A 22 -9.83 1.04 -8.64
C LEU A 22 -9.06 0.47 -9.84
N ASN A 23 -8.65 1.34 -10.75
CA ASN A 23 -7.90 0.95 -11.95
C ASN A 23 -6.41 1.28 -11.78
N PRO A 24 -5.54 0.87 -12.73
CA PRO A 24 -4.09 1.10 -12.58
C PRO A 24 -3.69 2.55 -12.32
N LEU A 25 -4.35 3.53 -12.92
CA LEU A 25 -4.03 4.94 -12.69
C LEU A 25 -4.34 5.34 -11.24
N ASP A 26 -5.47 4.87 -10.71
CA ASP A 26 -5.84 5.16 -9.32
C ASP A 26 -4.90 4.46 -8.35
N ILE A 27 -4.46 3.23 -8.67
CA ILE A 27 -3.51 2.51 -7.83
C ILE A 27 -2.19 3.28 -7.73
N VAL A 28 -1.68 3.79 -8.85
CA VAL A 28 -0.48 4.63 -8.85
C VAL A 28 -0.72 5.89 -8.01
N LYS A 29 -1.83 6.56 -8.24
CA LYS A 29 -2.14 7.83 -7.57
C LYS A 29 -2.21 7.68 -6.04
N PHE A 30 -2.96 6.71 -5.55
CA PHE A 30 -3.11 6.53 -4.11
C PHE A 30 -1.86 5.96 -3.45
N THR A 31 -1.11 5.10 -4.15
CA THR A 31 0.17 4.60 -3.64
C THR A 31 1.18 5.74 -3.53
N ALA A 32 1.29 6.58 -4.55
CA ALA A 32 2.18 7.74 -4.53
C ALA A 32 1.78 8.73 -3.45
N ALA A 33 0.48 8.95 -3.27
CA ALA A 33 -0.03 9.83 -2.21
C ALA A 33 0.33 9.32 -0.82
N TYR A 34 0.16 8.01 -0.61
CA TYR A 34 0.52 7.38 0.66
C TYR A 34 2.04 7.50 0.92
N ALA A 35 2.87 7.22 -0.08
CA ALA A 35 4.33 7.33 0.07
C ALA A 35 4.75 8.77 0.38
N THR A 36 4.10 9.75 -0.26
CA THR A 36 4.34 11.17 0.02
C THR A 36 3.96 11.50 1.46
N PHE A 37 2.81 11.00 1.92
CA PHE A 37 2.36 11.18 3.31
C PHE A 37 3.37 10.61 4.31
N ILE A 38 3.84 9.39 4.08
CA ILE A 38 4.82 8.74 4.96
C ILE A 38 6.10 9.56 5.04
N ARG A 39 6.57 10.07 3.89
CA ARG A 39 7.79 10.89 3.84
C ARG A 39 7.62 12.19 4.63
N HIS A 40 6.48 12.85 4.49
CA HIS A 40 6.22 14.11 5.19
C HIS A 40 5.98 13.92 6.67
N SER A 41 5.47 12.77 7.10
CA SER A 41 5.16 12.52 8.51
C SER A 41 6.40 12.41 9.38
N LYS A 42 7.53 11.94 8.82
CA LYS A 42 8.80 11.76 9.51
C LYS A 42 8.70 10.96 10.81
N GLN A 43 7.74 10.04 10.87
CA GLN A 43 7.53 9.19 12.06
C GLN A 43 8.51 8.03 12.14
N SER A 44 9.23 7.74 11.05
CA SER A 44 10.19 6.65 10.99
C SER A 44 11.40 7.07 10.16
N GLU A 45 12.57 6.58 10.55
CA GLU A 45 13.80 6.77 9.76
C GLU A 45 13.96 5.69 8.69
N SER A 46 13.10 4.66 8.74
CA SER A 46 13.13 3.58 7.77
C SER A 46 12.68 4.06 6.39
N ASN A 47 13.25 3.45 5.36
CA ASN A 47 12.86 3.69 3.98
C ASN A 47 12.15 2.47 3.38
N THR A 48 11.65 1.57 4.22
CA THR A 48 11.02 0.32 3.79
C THR A 48 9.51 0.38 3.98
N ILE A 49 8.76 -0.07 2.97
CA ILE A 49 7.31 -0.26 3.03
C ILE A 49 7.04 -1.76 2.83
N VAL A 50 6.29 -2.34 3.77
CA VAL A 50 5.86 -3.74 3.67
C VAL A 50 4.64 -3.82 2.76
N VAL A 51 4.58 -4.83 1.90
CA VAL A 51 3.42 -5.10 1.05
C VAL A 51 3.00 -6.55 1.22
N GLY A 52 1.74 -6.75 1.60
CA GLY A 52 1.12 -8.07 1.69
C GLY A 52 -0.18 -8.09 0.90
N ARG A 53 -0.63 -9.28 0.49
CA ARG A 53 -1.88 -9.42 -0.27
C ARG A 53 -2.60 -10.73 0.03
N ASP A 54 -3.91 -10.74 -0.24
CA ASP A 54 -4.68 -11.97 -0.25
C ASP A 54 -4.57 -12.64 -1.65
N ALA A 55 -5.27 -13.74 -1.82
CA ALA A 55 -5.19 -14.57 -3.03
C ALA A 55 -6.16 -14.14 -4.13
N ARG A 56 -6.68 -12.90 -4.10
CA ARG A 56 -7.60 -12.44 -5.14
C ARG A 56 -6.96 -12.45 -6.51
N ILE A 57 -7.77 -12.70 -7.54
CA ILE A 57 -7.30 -12.80 -8.91
C ILE A 57 -6.58 -11.54 -9.40
N SER A 58 -7.01 -10.36 -8.93
CA SER A 58 -6.37 -9.09 -9.29
C SER A 58 -5.14 -8.75 -8.42
N GLY A 59 -4.86 -9.56 -7.39
CA GLY A 59 -3.85 -9.22 -6.39
C GLY A 59 -2.45 -9.07 -6.95
N GLU A 60 -2.05 -9.92 -7.89
CA GLU A 60 -0.72 -9.84 -8.46
C GLU A 60 -0.53 -8.57 -9.29
N MET A 61 -1.51 -8.23 -10.13
CA MET A 61 -1.46 -7.02 -10.93
C MET A 61 -1.40 -5.78 -10.03
N VAL A 62 -2.26 -5.72 -9.02
CA VAL A 62 -2.29 -4.60 -8.07
C VAL A 62 -0.96 -4.50 -7.32
N LYS A 63 -0.44 -5.64 -6.83
CA LYS A 63 0.84 -5.70 -6.14
C LYS A 63 1.98 -5.18 -7.00
N ASN A 64 2.00 -5.56 -8.28
CA ASN A 64 3.06 -5.12 -9.20
C ASN A 64 3.04 -3.59 -9.38
N ILE A 65 1.86 -3.00 -9.50
CA ILE A 65 1.72 -1.54 -9.64
C ILE A 65 2.12 -0.84 -8.35
N VAL A 66 1.66 -1.33 -7.20
CA VAL A 66 2.01 -0.77 -5.88
C VAL A 66 3.52 -0.80 -5.67
N CYS A 67 4.14 -1.96 -5.85
CA CYS A 67 5.58 -2.12 -5.63
C CYS A 67 6.40 -1.27 -6.59
N GLY A 68 6.03 -1.23 -7.88
CA GLY A 68 6.70 -0.39 -8.87
C GLY A 68 6.60 1.09 -8.53
N THR A 69 5.43 1.54 -8.10
CA THR A 69 5.22 2.93 -7.69
C THR A 69 6.07 3.30 -6.48
N LEU A 70 6.10 2.45 -5.47
CA LEU A 70 6.90 2.68 -4.26
C LEU A 70 8.39 2.78 -4.60
N MET A 71 8.89 1.87 -5.45
CA MET A 71 10.27 1.91 -5.90
C MET A 71 10.58 3.19 -6.67
N GLY A 72 9.65 3.62 -7.53
CA GLY A 72 9.76 4.87 -8.27
C GLY A 72 9.73 6.10 -7.38
N MET A 73 9.17 5.98 -6.18
CA MET A 73 9.17 7.05 -5.18
C MET A 73 10.42 6.99 -4.28
N GLY A 74 11.29 6.01 -4.48
CA GLY A 74 12.52 5.87 -3.71
C GLY A 74 12.39 5.04 -2.44
N TYR A 75 11.27 4.32 -2.26
CA TYR A 75 11.09 3.44 -1.11
C TYR A 75 11.53 2.02 -1.45
N ASP A 76 12.18 1.38 -0.48
CA ASP A 76 12.46 -0.04 -0.55
C ASP A 76 11.18 -0.81 -0.25
N VAL A 77 10.93 -1.87 -1.01
CA VAL A 77 9.73 -2.70 -0.85
C VAL A 77 10.10 -4.03 -0.24
N LEU A 78 9.40 -4.40 0.83
CA LEU A 78 9.47 -5.75 1.41
C LEU A 78 8.14 -6.44 1.11
N ASN A 79 8.12 -7.29 0.09
CA ASN A 79 6.94 -8.05 -0.29
C ASN A 79 6.89 -9.34 0.51
N ILE A 80 5.91 -9.47 1.40
CA ILE A 80 5.75 -10.67 2.23
C ILE A 80 4.83 -11.71 1.58
N GLY A 81 4.34 -11.42 0.37
CA GLY A 81 3.53 -12.36 -0.41
C GLY A 81 2.11 -12.51 0.11
N LEU A 82 1.57 -13.72 0.00
CA LEU A 82 0.23 -14.02 0.50
C LEU A 82 0.25 -13.96 2.03
N ALA A 83 -0.53 -13.05 2.59
CA ALA A 83 -0.53 -12.80 4.01
C ALA A 83 -1.88 -12.24 4.45
N THR A 84 -2.24 -12.50 5.70
CA THR A 84 -3.43 -11.91 6.30
C THR A 84 -3.14 -10.46 6.73
N THR A 85 -4.21 -9.73 7.05
CA THR A 85 -4.06 -8.39 7.61
C THR A 85 -3.22 -8.41 8.89
N PRO A 86 -3.51 -9.27 9.90
CA PRO A 86 -2.67 -9.32 11.11
C PRO A 86 -1.21 -9.67 10.83
N THR A 87 -0.94 -10.57 9.89
CA THR A 87 0.45 -10.92 9.54
C THR A 87 1.18 -9.72 8.94
N THR A 88 0.51 -8.96 8.08
CA THR A 88 1.11 -7.78 7.47
C THR A 88 1.37 -6.69 8.51
N GLU A 89 0.41 -6.46 9.42
CA GLU A 89 0.59 -5.53 10.53
C GLU A 89 1.80 -5.91 11.38
N LEU A 90 1.93 -7.19 11.71
CA LEU A 90 3.06 -7.69 12.48
C LEU A 90 4.38 -7.51 11.71
N ALA A 91 4.38 -7.75 10.40
CA ALA A 91 5.58 -7.60 9.58
C ALA A 91 6.10 -6.16 9.59
N VAL A 92 5.20 -5.17 9.57
CA VAL A 92 5.60 -3.76 9.67
C VAL A 92 6.38 -3.53 10.97
N ARG A 93 5.84 -4.01 12.10
CA ARG A 93 6.51 -3.84 13.40
C ARG A 93 7.84 -4.59 13.48
N MET A 94 7.86 -5.86 13.05
CA MET A 94 9.05 -6.71 13.16
C MET A 94 10.21 -6.20 12.27
N SER A 95 9.89 -5.69 11.09
CA SER A 95 10.91 -5.16 10.18
C SER A 95 11.25 -3.69 10.46
N LYS A 96 10.54 -3.05 11.39
CA LYS A 96 10.67 -1.63 11.69
C LYS A 96 10.49 -0.77 10.44
N ALA A 97 9.52 -1.14 9.61
CA ALA A 97 9.24 -0.44 8.37
C ALA A 97 8.62 0.92 8.62
N ALA A 98 8.69 1.80 7.63
CA ALA A 98 8.05 3.12 7.69
C ALA A 98 6.52 3.00 7.61
N GLY A 99 6.01 1.93 7.03
CA GLY A 99 4.59 1.66 6.90
C GLY A 99 4.35 0.36 6.15
N GLY A 100 3.09 0.16 5.75
CA GLY A 100 2.72 -1.01 4.98
C GLY A 100 1.45 -0.82 4.19
N ILE A 101 1.29 -1.63 3.16
CA ILE A 101 0.09 -1.67 2.33
C ILE A 101 -0.39 -3.11 2.27
N ILE A 102 -1.68 -3.31 2.58
CA ILE A 102 -2.31 -4.63 2.45
C ILE A 102 -3.26 -4.56 1.26
N ILE A 103 -3.08 -5.48 0.32
CA ILE A 103 -3.91 -5.56 -0.88
C ILE A 103 -4.96 -6.63 -0.63
N THR A 104 -6.15 -6.21 -0.19
CA THR A 104 -7.24 -7.12 0.14
C THR A 104 -8.57 -6.37 0.17
N ALA A 105 -9.62 -6.97 -0.36
CA ALA A 105 -10.96 -6.43 -0.26
C ALA A 105 -11.83 -7.24 0.72
N SER A 106 -11.24 -8.11 1.52
CA SER A 106 -11.91 -8.89 2.58
C SER A 106 -13.16 -9.61 2.09
N HIS A 107 -14.35 -9.09 2.42
CA HIS A 107 -15.64 -9.72 2.11
C HIS A 107 -16.25 -9.27 0.79
N ASN A 108 -15.62 -8.36 0.05
CA ASN A 108 -16.14 -7.91 -1.23
C ASN A 108 -16.02 -9.00 -2.30
N PRO A 109 -16.88 -8.99 -3.35
CA PRO A 109 -16.80 -9.96 -4.43
C PRO A 109 -15.43 -9.97 -5.13
N ARG A 110 -15.15 -11.05 -5.87
CA ARG A 110 -13.82 -11.30 -6.46
C ARG A 110 -13.30 -10.20 -7.40
N HIS A 111 -14.20 -9.43 -8.00
CA HIS A 111 -13.81 -8.33 -8.91
C HIS A 111 -13.47 -7.04 -8.15
N TRP A 112 -13.52 -7.05 -6.84
CA TRP A 112 -13.10 -5.94 -5.99
C TRP A 112 -11.68 -6.17 -5.48
N ASN A 113 -10.99 -5.08 -5.21
CA ASN A 113 -9.77 -5.12 -4.42
C ASN A 113 -9.63 -3.80 -3.66
N ALA A 114 -8.64 -3.72 -2.80
CA ALA A 114 -8.43 -2.53 -1.99
C ALA A 114 -6.97 -2.39 -1.58
N LEU A 115 -6.58 -1.15 -1.35
CA LEU A 115 -5.31 -0.79 -0.71
C LEU A 115 -5.63 -0.36 0.72
N LYS A 116 -5.21 -1.13 1.70
CA LYS A 116 -5.34 -0.77 3.12
C LYS A 116 -3.98 -0.24 3.59
N LEU A 117 -3.99 0.93 4.21
CA LEU A 117 -2.78 1.69 4.49
C LEU A 117 -2.45 1.65 5.99
N LEU A 118 -1.20 1.31 6.30
CA LEU A 118 -0.72 1.18 7.67
C LEU A 118 0.33 2.25 7.99
N ASN A 119 0.40 2.63 9.27
CA ASN A 119 1.47 3.50 9.76
C ASN A 119 2.70 2.67 10.16
N GLN A 120 3.72 3.30 10.71
CA GLN A 120 4.97 2.65 11.11
C GLN A 120 4.81 1.67 12.28
N GLU A 121 3.68 1.73 12.98
CA GLU A 121 3.37 0.83 14.09
C GLU A 121 2.55 -0.39 13.64
N GLY A 122 2.27 -0.49 12.34
CA GLY A 122 1.45 -1.56 11.79
C GLY A 122 -0.03 -1.39 12.08
N GLU A 123 -0.48 -0.18 12.35
CA GLU A 123 -1.88 0.13 12.60
C GLU A 123 -2.47 0.89 11.41
N PHE A 124 -3.78 0.80 11.21
CA PHE A 124 -4.44 1.59 10.18
C PHE A 124 -4.27 3.08 10.45
N LEU A 125 -4.22 3.87 9.39
CA LEU A 125 -4.12 5.32 9.51
C LEU A 125 -5.32 5.87 10.27
N THR A 126 -5.11 6.94 11.04
CA THR A 126 -6.20 7.67 11.67
C THR A 126 -7.04 8.39 10.61
N LYS A 127 -8.21 8.88 11.01
CA LYS A 127 -9.09 9.65 10.11
C LYS A 127 -8.34 10.85 9.52
N ASP A 128 -7.62 11.59 10.36
CA ASP A 128 -6.89 12.78 9.92
C ASP A 128 -5.78 12.41 8.94
N ASN A 129 -5.04 11.35 9.23
CA ASN A 129 -3.98 10.87 8.34
C ASN A 129 -4.55 10.36 7.02
N GLY A 130 -5.65 9.62 7.07
CA GLY A 130 -6.33 9.15 5.85
C GLY A 130 -6.81 10.31 4.98
N ASN A 131 -7.39 11.34 5.59
CA ASN A 131 -7.82 12.53 4.87
C ASN A 131 -6.64 13.26 4.23
N GLU A 132 -5.49 13.31 4.91
CA GLU A 132 -4.28 13.91 4.37
C GLU A 132 -3.80 13.17 3.13
N VAL A 133 -3.82 11.83 3.15
CA VAL A 133 -3.47 11.02 1.97
C VAL A 133 -4.41 11.33 0.80
N LEU A 134 -5.71 11.40 1.06
CA LEU A 134 -6.70 11.71 0.01
C LEU A 134 -6.48 13.11 -0.58
N GLU A 135 -6.13 14.08 0.25
CA GLU A 135 -5.82 15.43 -0.19
C GLU A 135 -4.57 15.47 -1.07
N ILE A 136 -3.52 14.75 -0.68
CA ILE A 136 -2.29 14.63 -1.48
C ILE A 136 -2.61 13.98 -2.83
N ALA A 137 -3.44 12.93 -2.84
CA ALA A 137 -3.85 12.25 -4.06
C ALA A 137 -4.58 13.20 -5.01
N GLU A 138 -5.46 14.06 -4.48
CA GLU A 138 -6.21 15.00 -5.29
C GLU A 138 -5.31 16.05 -5.94
N LYS A 139 -4.30 16.52 -5.22
CA LYS A 139 -3.36 17.53 -5.73
C LYS A 139 -2.35 16.92 -6.71
N GLU A 140 -2.14 15.61 -6.67
CA GLU A 140 -1.20 14.90 -7.56
C GLU A 140 0.23 15.47 -7.55
N ASN A 141 0.64 16.06 -6.44
CA ASN A 141 1.96 16.67 -6.32
C ASN A 141 2.97 15.66 -5.78
N PHE A 142 3.43 14.77 -6.65
CA PHE A 142 4.34 13.69 -6.29
C PHE A 142 5.76 13.98 -6.77
N GLU A 143 6.75 13.58 -5.97
CA GLU A 143 8.16 13.63 -6.35
C GLU A 143 8.68 12.21 -6.52
N PHE A 144 9.01 11.86 -7.76
CA PHE A 144 9.61 10.56 -8.07
C PHE A 144 11.12 10.63 -7.96
N ALA A 145 11.74 9.50 -7.63
CA ALA A 145 13.18 9.41 -7.48
C ALA A 145 13.88 9.36 -8.84
N ASP A 146 15.12 9.84 -8.88
CA ASP A 146 15.94 9.63 -10.06
C ASP A 146 16.47 8.18 -10.08
N VAL A 147 17.14 7.79 -11.17
CA VAL A 147 17.55 6.40 -11.38
C VAL A 147 18.51 5.89 -10.28
N ASP A 148 19.29 6.78 -9.69
CA ASP A 148 20.26 6.39 -8.66
C ASP A 148 19.61 6.21 -7.29
N HIS A 149 18.37 6.67 -7.11
CA HIS A 149 17.67 6.65 -5.83
C HIS A 149 16.40 5.80 -5.85
N LEU A 150 16.24 4.95 -6.87
CA LEU A 150 15.11 4.02 -6.92
C LEU A 150 15.17 3.04 -5.74
N GLY A 151 14.01 2.67 -5.23
CA GLY A 151 13.92 1.71 -4.14
C GLY A 151 14.29 0.30 -4.59
N LYS A 152 14.66 -0.52 -3.63
CA LYS A 152 15.00 -1.93 -3.86
C LYS A 152 13.80 -2.82 -3.55
N TYR A 153 13.71 -3.95 -4.23
CA TYR A 153 12.63 -4.92 -4.04
C TYR A 153 13.19 -6.19 -3.41
N THR A 154 12.56 -6.61 -2.31
CA THR A 154 12.92 -7.84 -1.59
C THR A 154 11.66 -8.64 -1.31
N GLU A 155 11.74 -9.96 -1.43
CA GLU A 155 10.65 -10.87 -1.07
C GLU A 155 11.02 -11.67 0.16
N ASP A 156 10.06 -11.80 1.09
CA ASP A 156 10.20 -12.65 2.28
C ASP A 156 8.85 -13.25 2.61
N SER A 157 8.64 -14.50 2.24
CA SER A 157 7.39 -15.23 2.46
C SER A 157 7.31 -15.94 3.80
N THR A 158 8.28 -15.72 4.70
CA THR A 158 8.34 -16.45 6.00
C THR A 158 7.50 -15.82 7.11
N PHE A 159 6.91 -14.65 6.89
CA PHE A 159 6.19 -13.94 7.96
C PHE A 159 4.95 -14.68 8.46
N ASN A 160 4.25 -15.43 7.61
CA ASN A 160 3.14 -16.26 8.07
C ASN A 160 3.58 -17.26 9.12
N GLN A 161 4.72 -17.90 8.90
CA GLN A 161 5.29 -18.86 9.84
C GLN A 161 5.75 -18.15 11.11
N ARG A 162 6.42 -17.02 11.00
CA ARG A 162 6.86 -16.23 12.16
C ARG A 162 5.67 -15.77 13.01
N HIS A 163 4.55 -15.48 12.38
CA HIS A 163 3.35 -15.06 13.08
C HIS A 163 2.75 -16.19 13.93
N ILE A 164 2.85 -17.44 13.44
CA ILE A 164 2.36 -18.61 14.16
C ILE A 164 3.29 -18.95 15.34
N GLU A 165 4.57 -18.77 15.17
CA GLU A 165 5.58 -18.99 16.20
C GLU A 165 5.59 -17.85 17.24
#